data_71f311213945ee87dd82c6ff3be25096
#
_entry.id   71f311213945ee87dd82c6ff3be25096
#
_cell.length_a   1.000
_cell.length_b   1.000
_cell.length_c   1.000
_cell.angle_alpha   90.00
_cell.angle_beta   90.00
_cell.angle_gamma   90.00
#
_symmetry.space_group_name_H-M   'P 1'
#
loop_
_entity.id
_entity.type
_entity.pdbx_description
1 polymer ?
#
loop_
_entity_poly.entity_id
_entity_poly.type
_entity_poly.pdbx_seq_one_letter_code
_entity_poly.pdbx_strand_id
1 'polypeptide(L)'
;EPIPFVGVETGMLAGKVRIADWKQGCEPVLQVDKRGRFITNMGFANVVTAAVDSDDVRIKGSCMVILEEGDPGVWDRGTPTKKLVHQLSSTNDPVFNLRVPASRIVGGYTVKEGVIIPNYSHSEIIEAVFRRTRVTVGLMTSAKLLSAVEPIILYQRRRFRGGEGTPGTPRFELGIQQKEDALHRLVDIWATGEASASLGFTAARLFDELDPLEKEKDQWLAQKKLTGRAAFKELSKKQKEALELLQIASRPVGERDHKREEELQADPLVKFSLLDSLANVLCPACKLWNTGHGANMMREAVSLMGGYGITEDCPGFLGQKWMDAQLEATYEGPEAVQRLQLSITMTNELFLAQFENWIAEMRRIASDRPGTGACTLATAMQLWLWTLKHVQTATDADGAKLYHKSRQGVTFPLADALCWLLAARQFILDIVELDAKGAEYPALAESLPGTVAFFTDLCHVQTARAAGEAGRICAEIVHGYNRHPAWDETSCHACFCADELETLEGLIPGIDGSARAYSDVYESGESHPLKAGPCVRFAGLEAFVRLRVKLDGCLTGCRLAKDRAAEVLTKVMTREALDYPV
;
A
#
# COMPACT_ATOMS: atom_id res chain seq x y z
N GLU A 1 3.83 32.45 4.30
CA GLU A 1 2.92 32.89 4.05
C GLU A 1 1.95 32.32 3.54
N PRO A 2 1.73 32.13 3.60
CA PRO A 2 1.20 31.02 3.26
C PRO A 2 -0.17 30.76 3.59
N ILE A 3 -0.48 30.93 4.78
CA ILE A 3 -1.79 30.61 5.24
C ILE A 3 -2.87 31.39 4.50
N PRO A 4 -2.70 32.67 4.26
CA PRO A 4 -3.65 33.42 3.43
C PRO A 4 -3.80 32.82 2.06
N PHE A 5 -2.74 32.22 1.58
CA PHE A 5 -2.87 31.63 0.36
C PHE A 5 -3.42 30.33 0.38
N VAL A 6 -3.22 29.66 1.38
CA VAL A 6 -3.96 28.47 1.57
C VAL A 6 -5.40 28.83 1.61
N GLY A 7 -5.63 30.16 1.70
CA GLY A 7 -6.89 30.61 1.39
C GLY A 7 -7.85 29.86 2.17
N VAL A 8 -7.73 30.07 3.40
CA VAL A 8 -8.71 29.56 4.29
C VAL A 8 -10.09 30.06 3.88
N GLU A 9 -10.10 31.29 3.39
CA GLU A 9 -11.30 31.82 2.79
C GLU A 9 -11.64 31.14 1.53
N THR A 10 -10.81 30.40 1.05
CA THR A 10 -11.13 29.90 -0.17
C THR A 10 -11.65 28.56 -0.06
N GLY A 11 -11.78 27.91 0.83
CA GLY A 11 -12.44 26.63 0.69
C GLY A 11 -12.41 26.03 -0.73
N MET A 12 -11.68 26.62 -1.55
CA MET A 12 -12.02 26.89 -2.78
C MET A 12 -11.23 26.36 -3.83
N LEU A 13 -10.83 25.10 -3.68
CA LEU A 13 -10.52 24.22 -4.77
C LEU A 13 -11.80 23.65 -5.42
N ALA A 14 -12.95 24.02 -4.90
CA ALA A 14 -14.24 23.65 -5.46
C ALA A 14 -14.40 24.27 -6.85
N GLY A 15 -14.65 23.46 -7.83
CA GLY A 15 -15.14 23.89 -9.12
C GLY A 15 -16.65 23.89 -9.14
N LYS A 16 -17.26 24.83 -9.86
CA LYS A 16 -18.70 24.93 -10.06
C LYS A 16 -19.04 24.87 -11.53
N VAL A 17 -20.20 24.29 -11.84
CA VAL A 17 -20.75 24.23 -13.18
C VAL A 17 -22.21 24.64 -13.16
N ARG A 18 -22.60 25.51 -14.12
CA ARG A 18 -23.98 25.94 -14.35
C ARG A 18 -24.26 26.01 -15.82
N ILE A 19 -25.51 26.06 -16.21
CA ILE A 19 -25.91 26.29 -17.61
C ILE A 19 -25.80 27.77 -17.92
N ALA A 20 -25.00 28.12 -18.93
CA ALA A 20 -24.86 29.47 -19.43
C ALA A 20 -25.94 29.81 -20.49
N ASP A 21 -26.21 28.84 -21.38
CA ASP A 21 -27.27 28.95 -22.42
C ASP A 21 -27.78 27.55 -22.77
N TRP A 22 -29.08 27.43 -22.97
CA TRP A 22 -29.70 26.19 -23.43
C TRP A 22 -31.02 26.50 -24.18
N LYS A 23 -30.95 26.45 -25.47
CA LYS A 23 -32.13 26.61 -26.36
C LYS A 23 -32.69 25.25 -26.74
N GLN A 24 -33.98 25.18 -26.92
CA GLN A 24 -34.65 23.92 -27.32
C GLN A 24 -34.06 23.41 -28.65
N GLY A 25 -33.66 22.15 -28.67
CA GLY A 25 -33.04 21.52 -29.82
C GLY A 25 -31.56 21.83 -30.05
N CYS A 26 -30.95 22.65 -29.20
CA CYS A 26 -29.51 22.91 -29.22
C CYS A 26 -28.78 22.23 -28.08
N GLU A 27 -27.49 22.04 -28.26
CA GLU A 27 -26.62 21.55 -27.21
C GLU A 27 -26.50 22.60 -26.08
N PRO A 28 -26.61 22.21 -24.81
CA PRO A 28 -26.38 23.12 -23.69
C PRO A 28 -24.96 23.66 -23.67
N VAL A 29 -24.82 24.94 -23.33
CA VAL A 29 -23.52 25.57 -23.04
C VAL A 29 -23.36 25.68 -21.53
N LEU A 30 -22.27 25.18 -21.02
CA LEU A 30 -21.93 25.22 -19.62
C LEU A 30 -21.03 26.41 -19.31
N GLN A 31 -21.22 27.03 -18.17
CA GLN A 31 -20.27 27.94 -17.54
C GLN A 31 -19.53 27.13 -16.45
N VAL A 32 -18.23 27.00 -16.61
CA VAL A 32 -17.36 26.34 -15.64
C VAL A 32 -16.52 27.37 -14.92
N ASP A 33 -16.56 27.34 -13.59
CA ASP A 33 -15.73 28.16 -12.72
C ASP A 33 -14.86 27.21 -11.86
N LYS A 34 -13.55 27.25 -12.06
CA LYS A 34 -12.60 26.36 -11.39
C LYS A 34 -11.32 27.06 -11.02
N ARG A 35 -10.88 26.85 -9.79
CA ARG A 35 -9.54 27.21 -9.33
C ARG A 35 -8.76 25.93 -8.99
N GLY A 36 -7.51 25.86 -9.43
CA GLY A 36 -6.57 24.80 -9.09
C GLY A 36 -5.53 25.27 -8.08
N ARG A 37 -4.65 24.34 -7.67
CA ARG A 37 -3.51 24.67 -6.80
C ARG A 37 -2.37 23.71 -7.07
N PHE A 38 -1.16 24.24 -7.24
CA PHE A 38 0.06 23.46 -7.49
C PHE A 38 -0.07 22.47 -8.67
N ILE A 39 -0.63 22.93 -9.76
CA ILE A 39 -0.88 22.07 -10.92
C ILE A 39 0.40 21.92 -11.74
N THR A 40 0.92 20.70 -11.79
CA THR A 40 2.10 20.35 -12.59
C THR A 40 1.76 20.47 -14.08
N ASN A 41 2.71 20.98 -14.86
CA ASN A 41 2.61 21.23 -16.30
C ASN A 41 1.61 22.32 -16.71
N MET A 42 0.92 22.96 -15.78
CA MET A 42 -0.06 24.01 -16.11
C MET A 42 0.58 25.21 -16.83
N GLY A 43 1.86 25.47 -16.61
CA GLY A 43 2.57 26.57 -17.27
C GLY A 43 2.56 26.51 -18.81
N PHE A 44 2.34 25.33 -19.39
CA PHE A 44 2.27 25.09 -20.83
C PHE A 44 1.11 24.19 -21.26
N ALA A 45 0.24 23.80 -20.36
CA ALA A 45 -0.93 23.00 -20.69
C ALA A 45 -1.95 23.82 -21.49
N ASN A 46 -2.46 23.25 -22.57
CA ASN A 46 -3.51 23.83 -23.40
C ASN A 46 -4.86 23.17 -23.18
N VAL A 47 -4.88 22.06 -22.46
CA VAL A 47 -6.07 21.29 -22.11
C VAL A 47 -5.99 20.90 -20.64
N VAL A 48 -7.10 21.03 -19.93
CA VAL A 48 -7.25 20.58 -18.54
C VAL A 48 -8.58 19.87 -18.35
N THR A 49 -8.64 18.96 -17.39
CA THR A 49 -9.90 18.39 -16.91
C THR A 49 -10.25 19.01 -15.56
N ALA A 50 -11.44 19.60 -15.46
CA ALA A 50 -11.93 20.25 -14.26
C ALA A 50 -12.98 19.39 -13.56
N ALA A 51 -12.70 19.01 -12.31
CA ALA A 51 -13.69 18.41 -11.42
C ALA A 51 -14.59 19.51 -10.86
N VAL A 52 -15.90 19.40 -11.08
CA VAL A 52 -16.88 20.44 -10.73
C VAL A 52 -18.15 19.84 -10.13
N ASP A 53 -18.72 20.58 -9.19
CA ASP A 53 -20.04 20.32 -8.61
C ASP A 53 -21.08 21.22 -9.26
N SER A 54 -22.31 20.72 -9.36
CA SER A 54 -23.39 21.52 -9.89
C SER A 54 -23.72 22.70 -8.98
N ASP A 55 -23.89 23.85 -9.60
CA ASP A 55 -24.43 25.08 -9.04
C ASP A 55 -25.72 25.52 -9.80
N ASP A 56 -26.38 24.58 -10.45
CA ASP A 56 -27.61 24.79 -11.24
C ASP A 56 -28.53 23.58 -11.02
N VAL A 57 -29.80 23.84 -10.70
CA VAL A 57 -30.82 22.81 -10.52
C VAL A 57 -31.07 21.95 -11.77
N ARG A 58 -30.67 22.44 -12.93
CA ARG A 58 -30.76 21.74 -14.22
C ARG A 58 -29.56 20.84 -14.51
N ILE A 59 -28.59 20.76 -13.60
CA ILE A 59 -27.48 19.81 -13.69
C ILE A 59 -27.48 18.99 -12.39
N LYS A 60 -27.55 17.67 -12.48
CA LYS A 60 -27.61 16.81 -11.30
C LYS A 60 -26.23 16.28 -10.90
N GLY A 61 -25.80 16.61 -9.69
CA GLY A 61 -24.59 16.01 -9.09
C GLY A 61 -23.31 16.73 -9.53
N SER A 62 -22.25 15.96 -9.74
CA SER A 62 -20.91 16.43 -10.11
C SER A 62 -20.44 15.79 -11.42
N CYS A 63 -19.48 16.40 -12.09
CA CYS A 63 -18.86 15.85 -13.30
C CYS A 63 -17.42 16.32 -13.48
N MET A 64 -16.74 15.74 -14.45
CA MET A 64 -15.49 16.28 -14.98
C MET A 64 -15.75 16.90 -16.35
N VAL A 65 -15.16 18.07 -16.60
CA VAL A 65 -15.33 18.81 -17.85
C VAL A 65 -13.96 19.09 -18.47
N ILE A 66 -13.83 18.85 -19.76
CA ILE A 66 -12.63 19.19 -20.53
C ILE A 66 -12.68 20.68 -20.87
N LEU A 67 -11.62 21.41 -20.53
CA LEU A 67 -11.42 22.80 -20.83
C LEU A 67 -10.20 22.96 -21.75
N GLU A 68 -10.31 23.86 -22.74
CA GLU A 68 -9.24 24.17 -23.68
C GLU A 68 -8.90 25.65 -23.62
N GLU A 69 -7.66 26.02 -23.90
CA GLU A 69 -7.19 27.41 -23.85
C GLU A 69 -7.95 28.34 -24.80
N GLY A 70 -8.46 27.81 -25.90
CA GLY A 70 -9.26 28.55 -26.86
C GLY A 70 -10.73 28.74 -26.49
N ASP A 71 -11.22 28.19 -25.42
CA ASP A 71 -12.61 28.31 -24.99
C ASP A 71 -12.94 29.75 -24.54
N PRO A 72 -14.16 30.26 -24.83
CA PRO A 72 -14.53 31.60 -24.45
C PRO A 72 -14.54 31.84 -22.95
N GLY A 73 -13.80 32.86 -22.48
CA GLY A 73 -13.75 33.25 -21.08
C GLY A 73 -12.34 33.52 -20.57
N VAL A 74 -12.07 33.16 -19.33
CA VAL A 74 -10.79 33.38 -18.67
C VAL A 74 -10.04 32.03 -18.53
N TRP A 75 -8.87 32.00 -19.17
CA TRP A 75 -7.88 30.96 -19.00
C TRP A 75 -6.63 31.59 -18.39
N ASP A 76 -6.48 31.43 -17.07
CA ASP A 76 -5.33 31.92 -16.34
C ASP A 76 -4.51 30.73 -15.80
N ARG A 77 -3.28 30.61 -16.24
CA ARG A 77 -2.37 29.54 -15.79
C ARG A 77 -1.88 29.70 -14.36
N GLY A 78 -2.16 30.84 -13.72
CA GLY A 78 -1.67 31.16 -12.40
C GLY A 78 -0.19 31.54 -12.37
N THR A 79 0.36 31.68 -11.16
CA THR A 79 1.74 32.08 -10.93
C THR A 79 2.68 30.87 -10.97
N PRO A 80 3.78 30.92 -11.74
CA PRO A 80 4.78 29.86 -11.72
C PRO A 80 5.33 29.60 -10.33
N THR A 81 5.39 28.34 -9.93
CA THR A 81 5.93 27.90 -8.65
C THR A 81 7.19 27.08 -8.87
N LYS A 82 8.28 27.50 -8.23
CA LYS A 82 9.51 26.68 -8.19
C LYS A 82 9.35 25.60 -7.14
N LYS A 83 9.40 24.36 -7.56
CA LYS A 83 9.55 23.23 -6.64
C LYS A 83 11.01 23.10 -6.22
N LEU A 84 11.28 22.71 -4.99
CA LEU A 84 12.63 22.45 -4.49
C LEU A 84 13.33 21.33 -5.26
N VAL A 85 12.53 20.52 -5.91
CA VAL A 85 12.93 19.34 -6.59
C VAL A 85 12.44 19.42 -7.97
N HIS A 86 12.93 18.66 -8.81
CA HIS A 86 12.46 18.52 -10.14
C HIS A 86 12.00 19.74 -10.87
N GLN A 87 12.52 19.85 -11.97
CA GLN A 87 12.30 20.82 -13.02
C GLN A 87 10.90 20.82 -13.62
N LEU A 88 9.93 20.17 -12.99
CA LEU A 88 8.56 20.18 -13.49
C LEU A 88 7.93 21.54 -13.28
N SER A 89 7.54 22.17 -14.38
CA SER A 89 6.75 23.39 -14.35
C SER A 89 5.46 23.16 -13.58
N SER A 90 5.26 23.93 -12.54
CA SER A 90 4.00 23.99 -11.80
C SER A 90 3.54 25.42 -11.67
N THR A 91 2.24 25.59 -11.57
CA THR A 91 1.69 26.90 -11.25
C THR A 91 0.85 26.85 -9.99
N ASN A 92 0.86 27.94 -9.28
CA ASN A 92 0.01 28.18 -8.15
C ASN A 92 -1.27 28.86 -8.61
N ASP A 93 -2.39 28.46 -8.04
CA ASP A 93 -3.71 29.09 -8.20
C ASP A 93 -4.14 29.39 -9.66
N PRO A 94 -4.06 28.44 -10.62
CA PRO A 94 -4.65 28.65 -11.93
C PRO A 94 -6.17 28.82 -11.83
N VAL A 95 -6.72 29.72 -12.67
CA VAL A 95 -8.14 30.05 -12.66
C VAL A 95 -8.75 29.86 -14.04
N PHE A 96 -9.88 29.19 -14.08
CA PHE A 96 -10.66 28.95 -15.29
C PHE A 96 -12.09 29.44 -15.06
N ASN A 97 -12.54 30.35 -15.92
CA ASN A 97 -13.94 30.77 -15.98
C ASN A 97 -14.36 30.77 -17.45
N LEU A 98 -14.82 29.60 -17.92
CA LEU A 98 -14.94 29.29 -19.34
C LEU A 98 -16.34 28.80 -19.68
N ARG A 99 -16.74 29.09 -20.95
CA ARG A 99 -17.96 28.56 -21.54
C ARG A 99 -17.62 27.44 -22.50
N VAL A 100 -18.20 26.26 -22.26
CA VAL A 100 -17.94 25.05 -23.05
C VAL A 100 -19.24 24.31 -23.38
N PRO A 101 -19.32 23.60 -24.51
CA PRO A 101 -20.48 22.75 -24.79
C PRO A 101 -20.58 21.59 -23.81
N ALA A 102 -21.79 21.10 -23.53
CA ALA A 102 -22.02 20.00 -22.59
C ALA A 102 -21.39 18.67 -23.05
N SER A 103 -21.12 18.51 -24.35
CA SER A 103 -20.35 17.38 -24.87
C SER A 103 -18.93 17.26 -24.32
N ARG A 104 -18.39 18.31 -23.67
CA ARG A 104 -17.11 18.30 -22.95
C ARG A 104 -17.20 17.60 -21.59
N ILE A 105 -18.39 17.17 -21.14
CA ILE A 105 -18.53 16.33 -19.94
C ILE A 105 -17.89 14.97 -20.22
N VAL A 106 -16.89 14.62 -19.44
CA VAL A 106 -16.18 13.33 -19.55
C VAL A 106 -17.14 12.17 -19.28
N GLY A 107 -17.17 11.20 -20.18
CA GLY A 107 -18.10 10.08 -20.12
C GLY A 107 -19.52 10.40 -20.60
N GLY A 108 -19.77 11.64 -21.02
CA GLY A 108 -21.06 12.06 -21.55
C GLY A 108 -22.14 12.30 -20.49
N TYR A 109 -23.33 12.59 -20.98
CA TYR A 109 -24.49 12.88 -20.13
C TYR A 109 -25.79 12.43 -20.81
N THR A 110 -26.86 12.35 -20.02
CA THR A 110 -28.23 12.18 -20.49
C THR A 110 -29.08 13.39 -20.10
N VAL A 111 -30.13 13.67 -20.89
CA VAL A 111 -31.10 14.71 -20.54
C VAL A 111 -32.41 14.04 -20.17
N LYS A 112 -32.92 14.34 -18.99
CA LYS A 112 -34.21 13.86 -18.52
C LYS A 112 -35.01 15.03 -17.94
N GLU A 113 -36.19 15.29 -18.50
CA GLU A 113 -37.07 16.35 -18.02
C GLU A 113 -36.42 17.75 -17.96
N GLY A 114 -35.54 18.07 -18.93
CA GLY A 114 -34.81 19.33 -18.93
C GLY A 114 -33.64 19.40 -17.94
N VAL A 115 -33.22 18.28 -17.37
CA VAL A 115 -32.08 18.20 -16.46
C VAL A 115 -30.97 17.39 -17.11
N ILE A 116 -29.75 17.92 -17.08
CA ILE A 116 -28.52 17.23 -17.45
C ILE A 116 -28.12 16.27 -16.31
N ILE A 117 -27.92 15.01 -16.63
CA ILE A 117 -27.45 13.98 -15.71
C ILE A 117 -26.14 13.45 -16.27
N PRO A 118 -24.97 13.83 -15.72
CA PRO A 118 -23.70 13.22 -16.09
C PRO A 118 -23.72 11.71 -15.89
N ASN A 119 -23.15 10.96 -16.82
CA ASN A 119 -23.11 9.50 -16.73
C ASN A 119 -22.19 9.02 -15.60
N TYR A 120 -21.19 9.81 -15.25
CA TYR A 120 -20.25 9.56 -14.16
C TYR A 120 -20.04 10.82 -13.33
N SER A 121 -19.92 10.65 -12.02
CA SER A 121 -19.46 11.71 -11.12
C SER A 121 -17.96 11.96 -11.30
N HIS A 122 -17.48 13.15 -10.92
CA HIS A 122 -16.04 13.41 -10.93
C HIS A 122 -15.25 12.43 -10.03
N SER A 123 -15.84 11.98 -8.92
CA SER A 123 -15.19 11.05 -8.00
C SER A 123 -14.99 9.67 -8.64
N GLU A 124 -15.96 9.18 -9.41
CA GLU A 124 -15.84 7.90 -10.13
C GLU A 124 -14.72 7.98 -11.19
N ILE A 125 -14.65 9.10 -11.93
CA ILE A 125 -13.60 9.28 -12.95
C ILE A 125 -12.22 9.41 -12.30
N ILE A 126 -12.10 10.20 -11.23
CA ILE A 126 -10.84 10.36 -10.49
C ILE A 126 -10.36 9.01 -9.96
N GLU A 127 -11.24 8.21 -9.34
CA GLU A 127 -10.84 6.92 -8.79
C GLU A 127 -10.43 5.93 -9.88
N ALA A 128 -11.13 5.90 -11.03
CA ALA A 128 -10.76 5.05 -12.16
C ALA A 128 -9.36 5.37 -12.70
N VAL A 129 -8.97 6.65 -12.73
CA VAL A 129 -7.62 7.08 -13.13
C VAL A 129 -6.61 6.79 -12.03
N PHE A 130 -6.86 7.25 -10.80
CA PHE A 130 -5.90 7.18 -9.70
C PHE A 130 -5.60 5.75 -9.26
N ARG A 131 -6.55 4.84 -9.42
CA ARG A 131 -6.34 3.44 -9.15
C ARG A 131 -5.12 2.87 -9.89
N ARG A 132 -4.90 3.32 -11.14
CA ARG A 132 -3.77 2.90 -11.98
C ARG A 132 -2.52 3.75 -11.72
N THR A 133 -2.67 5.06 -11.69
CA THR A 133 -1.54 5.99 -11.57
C THR A 133 -0.86 5.91 -10.19
N ARG A 134 -1.58 5.56 -9.13
CA ARG A 134 -1.00 5.28 -7.79
C ARG A 134 0.09 4.22 -7.83
N VAL A 135 -0.09 3.19 -8.65
CA VAL A 135 0.89 2.10 -8.79
C VAL A 135 2.18 2.59 -9.43
N THR A 136 2.07 3.35 -10.52
CA THR A 136 3.26 3.90 -11.20
C THR A 136 4.03 4.86 -10.31
N VAL A 137 3.33 5.71 -9.54
CA VAL A 137 3.96 6.60 -8.56
C VAL A 137 4.71 5.82 -7.47
N GLY A 138 4.12 4.75 -6.96
CA GLY A 138 4.80 3.85 -6.02
C GLY A 138 6.06 3.21 -6.60
N LEU A 139 6.02 2.78 -7.86
CA LEU A 139 7.16 2.18 -8.56
C LEU A 139 8.29 3.19 -8.83
N MET A 140 7.98 4.49 -9.02
CA MET A 140 9.00 5.53 -9.16
C MET A 140 9.88 5.64 -7.91
N THR A 141 9.30 5.56 -6.72
CA THR A 141 10.07 5.53 -5.47
C THR A 141 10.88 4.23 -5.34
N SER A 142 10.33 3.08 -5.73
CA SER A 142 11.06 1.80 -5.73
C SER A 142 12.32 1.88 -6.61
N ALA A 143 12.19 2.43 -7.81
CA ALA A 143 13.31 2.63 -8.73
C ALA A 143 14.39 3.55 -8.14
N LYS A 144 14.00 4.60 -7.39
CA LYS A 144 14.96 5.48 -6.72
C LYS A 144 15.75 4.73 -5.65
N LEU A 145 15.08 3.90 -4.83
CA LEU A 145 15.75 3.09 -3.81
C LEU A 145 16.75 2.12 -4.41
N LEU A 146 16.33 1.34 -5.40
CA LEU A 146 17.19 0.35 -6.04
C LEU A 146 18.38 1.00 -6.75
N SER A 147 18.15 2.12 -7.44
CA SER A 147 19.22 2.87 -8.11
C SER A 147 20.15 3.67 -7.15
N ALA A 148 19.86 3.68 -5.85
CA ALA A 148 20.73 4.26 -4.84
C ALA A 148 21.77 3.27 -4.31
N VAL A 149 21.56 1.97 -4.47
CA VAL A 149 22.39 0.92 -3.88
C VAL A 149 23.82 0.95 -4.41
N GLU A 150 24.00 0.96 -5.72
CA GLU A 150 25.30 0.93 -6.36
C GLU A 150 26.19 2.14 -5.98
N PRO A 151 25.74 3.41 -6.09
CA PRO A 151 26.53 4.56 -5.66
C PRO A 151 26.98 4.47 -4.20
N ILE A 152 26.13 3.92 -3.31
CA ILE A 152 26.48 3.75 -1.91
C ILE A 152 27.58 2.70 -1.75
N ILE A 153 27.48 1.55 -2.43
CA ILE A 153 28.51 0.50 -2.41
C ILE A 153 29.87 1.09 -2.85
N LEU A 154 29.89 1.78 -3.99
CA LEU A 154 31.10 2.39 -4.53
C LEU A 154 31.71 3.41 -3.58
N TYR A 155 30.89 4.28 -3.00
CA TYR A 155 31.34 5.24 -2.01
C TYR A 155 31.91 4.57 -0.76
N GLN A 156 31.20 3.60 -0.19
CA GLN A 156 31.62 2.88 1.01
C GLN A 156 32.97 2.21 0.81
N ARG A 157 33.22 1.61 -0.36
CA ARG A 157 34.50 0.98 -0.70
C ARG A 157 35.66 1.94 -0.76
N ARG A 158 35.45 3.15 -1.28
CA ARG A 158 36.47 4.16 -1.48
C ARG A 158 36.73 5.05 -0.25
N ARG A 159 35.82 5.02 0.74
CA ARG A 159 35.87 5.92 1.88
C ARG A 159 36.55 5.30 3.08
N PHE A 160 37.70 5.84 3.45
CA PHE A 160 38.42 5.48 4.67
C PHE A 160 38.06 6.42 5.81
N ARG A 161 38.01 5.90 7.02
CA ARG A 161 37.77 6.68 8.22
C ARG A 161 39.03 6.72 9.05
N GLY A 162 39.86 7.76 8.83
CA GLY A 162 41.10 8.03 9.55
C GLY A 162 42.28 7.14 9.13
N GLY A 163 43.46 7.73 9.01
CA GLY A 163 44.73 7.07 8.71
C GLY A 163 44.79 6.38 7.33
N GLU A 164 45.99 6.17 6.87
CA GLU A 164 46.25 5.42 5.65
C GLU A 164 46.01 3.93 5.89
N GLY A 165 45.30 3.29 4.95
CA GLY A 165 45.16 1.84 4.93
C GLY A 165 46.34 1.20 4.21
N THR A 166 46.83 0.07 4.66
CA THR A 166 47.83 -0.72 3.98
C THR A 166 47.15 -1.60 2.92
N PRO A 167 47.63 -1.61 1.64
CA PRO A 167 47.08 -2.51 0.62
C PRO A 167 47.05 -3.98 1.09
N GLY A 168 45.99 -4.71 0.73
CA GLY A 168 45.79 -6.07 1.18
C GLY A 168 45.17 -6.23 2.57
N THR A 169 44.93 -5.14 3.29
CA THR A 169 44.19 -5.19 4.55
C THR A 169 42.70 -4.95 4.34
N PRO A 170 41.78 -5.54 5.18
CA PRO A 170 40.36 -5.29 5.07
C PRO A 170 39.98 -3.81 5.06
N ARG A 171 40.73 -2.98 5.78
CA ARG A 171 40.52 -1.53 5.83
C ARG A 171 40.75 -0.87 4.47
N PHE A 172 41.76 -1.29 3.75
CA PHE A 172 42.09 -0.78 2.43
C PHE A 172 41.08 -1.28 1.39
N GLU A 173 40.75 -2.58 1.42
CA GLU A 173 39.88 -3.24 0.43
C GLU A 173 38.41 -2.94 0.61
N LEU A 174 37.94 -2.78 1.85
CA LEU A 174 36.52 -2.63 2.17
C LEU A 174 36.10 -1.22 2.59
N GLY A 175 37.07 -0.30 2.90
CA GLY A 175 36.74 1.03 3.34
C GLY A 175 35.76 1.08 4.53
N ILE A 176 34.65 1.81 4.38
CA ILE A 176 33.60 1.89 5.42
C ILE A 176 32.82 0.57 5.54
N GLN A 177 32.83 -0.31 4.54
CA GLN A 177 32.15 -1.61 4.61
C GLN A 177 32.72 -2.55 5.67
N GLN A 178 33.84 -2.22 6.30
CA GLN A 178 34.26 -2.89 7.53
C GLN A 178 33.32 -2.63 8.72
N LYS A 179 32.42 -1.66 8.61
CA LYS A 179 31.48 -1.30 9.66
C LYS A 179 30.14 -2.01 9.42
N GLU A 180 29.81 -2.91 10.29
CA GLU A 180 28.57 -3.68 10.27
C GLU A 180 27.33 -2.77 10.14
N ASP A 181 27.28 -1.65 10.88
CA ASP A 181 26.18 -0.69 10.80
C ASP A 181 25.97 -0.15 9.37
N ALA A 182 27.05 0.19 8.67
CA ALA A 182 26.96 0.71 7.30
C ALA A 182 26.38 -0.33 6.33
N LEU A 183 26.78 -1.59 6.49
CA LEU A 183 26.27 -2.70 5.69
C LEU A 183 24.83 -3.04 6.04
N HIS A 184 24.51 -3.13 7.32
CA HIS A 184 23.16 -3.46 7.78
C HIS A 184 22.12 -2.44 7.32
N ARG A 185 22.47 -1.15 7.34
CA ARG A 185 21.59 -0.09 6.82
C ARG A 185 21.43 -0.18 5.30
N LEU A 186 22.47 -0.54 4.56
CA LEU A 186 22.38 -0.78 3.12
C LEU A 186 21.50 -1.99 2.80
N VAL A 187 21.61 -3.07 3.58
CA VAL A 187 20.71 -4.25 3.47
C VAL A 187 19.26 -3.84 3.69
N ASP A 188 18.97 -2.99 4.68
CA ASP A 188 17.60 -2.49 4.93
C ASP A 188 17.06 -1.67 3.76
N ILE A 189 17.89 -0.83 3.14
CA ILE A 189 17.53 -0.03 1.97
C ILE A 189 17.19 -0.94 0.79
N TRP A 190 18.07 -1.91 0.51
CA TRP A 190 17.87 -2.83 -0.60
C TRP A 190 16.64 -3.72 -0.40
N ALA A 191 16.49 -4.33 0.78
CA ALA A 191 15.32 -5.14 1.11
C ALA A 191 14.01 -4.36 0.98
N THR A 192 14.00 -3.07 1.37
CA THR A 192 12.83 -2.20 1.16
C THR A 192 12.60 -1.90 -0.32
N GLY A 193 13.65 -1.63 -1.08
CA GLY A 193 13.57 -1.40 -2.52
C GLY A 193 12.94 -2.58 -3.27
N GLU A 194 13.40 -3.79 -2.98
CA GLU A 194 12.87 -5.03 -3.58
C GLU A 194 11.41 -5.28 -3.17
N ALA A 195 11.10 -5.21 -1.88
CA ALA A 195 9.73 -5.41 -1.41
C ALA A 195 8.75 -4.37 -1.99
N SER A 196 9.21 -3.12 -2.18
CA SER A 196 8.39 -2.08 -2.80
C SER A 196 8.21 -2.31 -4.30
N ALA A 197 9.22 -2.83 -4.99
CA ALA A 197 9.10 -3.25 -6.39
C ALA A 197 8.13 -4.44 -6.53
N SER A 198 8.28 -5.46 -5.69
CA SER A 198 7.39 -6.62 -5.66
C SER A 198 5.92 -6.22 -5.46
N LEU A 199 5.62 -5.35 -4.49
CA LEU A 199 4.27 -4.84 -4.26
C LEU A 199 3.75 -4.04 -5.46
N GLY A 200 4.58 -3.16 -6.02
CA GLY A 200 4.21 -2.32 -7.15
C GLY A 200 3.95 -3.12 -8.43
N PHE A 201 4.83 -4.04 -8.80
CA PHE A 201 4.64 -4.88 -9.98
C PHE A 201 3.46 -5.85 -9.83
N THR A 202 3.22 -6.38 -8.63
CA THR A 202 2.02 -7.19 -8.38
C THR A 202 0.75 -6.37 -8.58
N ALA A 203 0.70 -5.14 -8.04
CA ALA A 203 -0.43 -4.24 -8.24
C ALA A 203 -0.60 -3.84 -9.72
N ALA A 204 0.49 -3.69 -10.48
CA ALA A 204 0.43 -3.41 -11.91
C ALA A 204 -0.12 -4.59 -12.72
N ARG A 205 0.39 -5.80 -12.47
CA ARG A 205 -0.06 -7.03 -13.16
C ARG A 205 -1.55 -7.32 -12.96
N LEU A 206 -2.15 -6.87 -11.85
CA LEU A 206 -3.60 -7.02 -11.66
C LEU A 206 -4.42 -6.38 -12.79
N PHE A 207 -3.95 -5.29 -13.38
CA PHE A 207 -4.69 -4.61 -14.45
C PHE A 207 -4.61 -5.34 -15.78
N ASP A 208 -3.60 -6.16 -16.03
CA ASP A 208 -3.52 -7.00 -17.23
C ASP A 208 -4.72 -7.97 -17.30
N GLU A 209 -5.17 -8.47 -16.14
CA GLU A 209 -6.33 -9.34 -16.04
C GLU A 209 -7.64 -8.57 -15.77
N LEU A 210 -7.57 -7.50 -14.99
CA LEU A 210 -8.75 -6.76 -14.54
C LEU A 210 -9.37 -5.91 -15.66
N ASP A 211 -8.55 -5.25 -16.50
CA ASP A 211 -9.06 -4.37 -17.55
C ASP A 211 -9.93 -5.09 -18.61
N PRO A 212 -9.60 -6.31 -19.09
CA PRO A 212 -10.51 -7.08 -19.91
C PRO A 212 -11.83 -7.42 -19.20
N LEU A 213 -11.74 -7.86 -17.94
CA LEU A 213 -12.92 -8.24 -17.15
C LEU A 213 -13.80 -7.04 -16.81
N GLU A 214 -13.22 -5.87 -16.63
CA GLU A 214 -13.99 -4.63 -16.43
C GLU A 214 -14.82 -4.29 -17.68
N LYS A 215 -14.25 -4.45 -18.87
CA LYS A 215 -14.98 -4.29 -20.13
C LYS A 215 -16.10 -5.31 -20.29
N GLU A 216 -15.86 -6.57 -19.94
CA GLU A 216 -16.89 -7.63 -19.96
C GLU A 216 -18.02 -7.32 -18.98
N LYS A 217 -17.71 -6.88 -17.76
CA LYS A 217 -18.68 -6.40 -16.78
C LYS A 217 -19.55 -5.27 -17.34
N ASP A 218 -18.94 -4.27 -17.97
CA ASP A 218 -19.66 -3.12 -18.53
C ASP A 218 -20.57 -3.54 -19.69
N GLN A 219 -20.10 -4.42 -20.56
CA GLN A 219 -20.92 -5.01 -21.64
C GLN A 219 -22.09 -5.80 -21.09
N TRP A 220 -21.86 -6.63 -20.07
CA TRP A 220 -22.91 -7.43 -19.42
C TRP A 220 -23.97 -6.54 -18.77
N LEU A 221 -23.57 -5.47 -18.08
CA LEU A 221 -24.50 -4.50 -17.49
C LEU A 221 -25.31 -3.79 -18.58
N ALA A 222 -24.69 -3.39 -19.68
CA ALA A 222 -25.32 -2.73 -20.80
C ALA A 222 -26.34 -3.67 -21.50
N GLN A 223 -25.99 -4.91 -21.77
CA GLN A 223 -26.89 -5.91 -22.37
C GLN A 223 -28.12 -6.14 -21.51
N LYS A 224 -27.96 -6.19 -20.19
CA LYS A 224 -29.08 -6.36 -19.24
C LYS A 224 -29.80 -5.05 -18.92
N LYS A 225 -29.36 -3.93 -19.49
CA LYS A 225 -29.89 -2.57 -19.21
C LYS A 225 -29.92 -2.25 -17.71
N LEU A 226 -28.88 -2.70 -16.98
CA LEU A 226 -28.75 -2.50 -15.54
C LEU A 226 -27.93 -1.24 -15.27
N THR A 227 -28.51 -0.35 -14.47
CA THR A 227 -27.84 0.89 -14.03
C THR A 227 -28.10 1.16 -12.55
N GLY A 228 -27.23 1.95 -11.92
CA GLY A 228 -27.39 2.40 -10.54
C GLY A 228 -27.64 1.25 -9.55
N ARG A 229 -28.71 1.35 -8.76
CA ARG A 229 -29.01 0.37 -7.70
C ARG A 229 -29.24 -1.05 -8.21
N ALA A 230 -29.77 -1.21 -9.43
CA ALA A 230 -30.00 -2.53 -10.01
C ALA A 230 -28.67 -3.21 -10.40
N ALA A 231 -27.76 -2.47 -11.01
CA ALA A 231 -26.41 -2.93 -11.30
C ALA A 231 -25.67 -3.32 -10.02
N PHE A 232 -25.70 -2.48 -8.99
CA PHE A 232 -25.10 -2.75 -7.70
C PHE A 232 -25.62 -4.03 -7.06
N LYS A 233 -26.93 -4.26 -7.10
CA LYS A 233 -27.56 -5.48 -6.55
C LYS A 233 -27.06 -6.75 -7.26
N GLU A 234 -26.93 -6.72 -8.57
CA GLU A 234 -26.45 -7.88 -9.33
C GLU A 234 -24.94 -8.12 -9.10
N LEU A 235 -24.13 -7.07 -9.06
CA LEU A 235 -22.70 -7.20 -8.72
C LEU A 235 -22.49 -7.72 -7.29
N SER A 236 -23.35 -7.32 -6.34
CA SER A 236 -23.30 -7.85 -4.97
C SER A 236 -23.59 -9.35 -4.90
N LYS A 237 -24.37 -9.91 -5.83
CA LYS A 237 -24.54 -11.38 -5.93
C LYS A 237 -23.25 -12.03 -6.40
N LYS A 238 -22.57 -11.42 -7.39
CA LYS A 238 -21.30 -11.92 -7.90
C LYS A 238 -20.19 -11.89 -6.84
N GLN A 239 -20.19 -10.87 -5.96
CA GLN A 239 -19.29 -10.84 -4.80
C GLN A 239 -19.56 -12.00 -3.82
N LYS A 240 -20.83 -12.37 -3.60
CA LYS A 240 -21.15 -13.54 -2.77
C LYS A 240 -20.71 -14.85 -3.41
N GLU A 241 -20.88 -14.99 -4.72
CA GLU A 241 -20.37 -16.14 -5.49
C GLU A 241 -18.83 -16.20 -5.44
N ALA A 242 -18.16 -15.08 -5.51
CA ALA A 242 -16.71 -15.00 -5.32
C ALA A 242 -16.27 -15.41 -3.90
N LEU A 243 -17.04 -15.04 -2.88
CA LEU A 243 -16.78 -15.48 -1.50
C LEU A 243 -17.01 -17.00 -1.35
N GLU A 244 -18.06 -17.54 -1.98
CA GLU A 244 -18.32 -18.98 -2.03
C GLU A 244 -17.14 -19.74 -2.68
N LEU A 245 -16.58 -19.21 -3.78
CA LEU A 245 -15.42 -19.79 -4.44
C LEU A 245 -14.21 -19.87 -3.48
N LEU A 246 -13.91 -18.79 -2.75
CA LEU A 246 -12.83 -18.79 -1.78
C LEU A 246 -13.06 -19.79 -0.62
N GLN A 247 -14.29 -19.92 -0.18
CA GLN A 247 -14.67 -20.90 0.86
C GLN A 247 -14.52 -22.34 0.37
N ILE A 248 -14.88 -22.63 -0.88
CA ILE A 248 -14.64 -23.95 -1.49
C ILE A 248 -13.13 -24.20 -1.59
N ALA A 249 -12.38 -23.26 -2.12
CA ALA A 249 -10.92 -23.36 -2.29
C ALA A 249 -10.16 -23.55 -0.96
N SER A 250 -10.70 -23.07 0.16
CA SER A 250 -10.11 -23.23 1.48
C SER A 250 -10.26 -24.63 2.08
N ARG A 251 -11.16 -25.46 1.53
CA ARG A 251 -11.38 -26.84 2.01
C ARG A 251 -10.32 -27.79 1.48
N PRO A 252 -10.07 -28.91 2.17
CA PRO A 252 -9.26 -30.01 1.64
C PRO A 252 -9.77 -30.46 0.26
N VAL A 253 -8.88 -30.78 -0.65
CA VAL A 253 -9.23 -31.13 -2.05
C VAL A 253 -10.34 -32.20 -2.14
N GLY A 254 -10.31 -33.23 -1.29
CA GLY A 254 -11.33 -34.29 -1.27
C GLY A 254 -12.71 -33.87 -0.72
N GLU A 255 -12.83 -32.67 -0.15
CA GLU A 255 -14.07 -32.14 0.43
C GLU A 255 -14.66 -30.99 -0.41
N ARG A 256 -14.04 -30.69 -1.56
CA ARG A 256 -14.48 -29.61 -2.45
C ARG A 256 -15.61 -30.06 -3.36
N ASP A 257 -16.55 -29.18 -3.59
CA ASP A 257 -17.49 -29.30 -4.69
C ASP A 257 -16.80 -28.83 -5.98
N HIS A 258 -16.06 -29.74 -6.62
CA HIS A 258 -15.28 -29.44 -7.83
C HIS A 258 -16.13 -28.90 -8.97
N LYS A 259 -17.37 -29.39 -9.13
CA LYS A 259 -18.27 -28.90 -10.19
C LYS A 259 -18.62 -27.43 -9.95
N ARG A 260 -18.97 -27.09 -8.71
CA ARG A 260 -19.32 -25.73 -8.35
C ARG A 260 -18.09 -24.82 -8.39
N GLU A 261 -16.93 -25.32 -8.01
CA GLU A 261 -15.64 -24.60 -8.10
C GLU A 261 -15.35 -24.23 -9.56
N GLU A 262 -15.46 -25.17 -10.51
CA GLU A 262 -15.25 -24.94 -11.94
C GLU A 262 -16.26 -23.93 -12.51
N GLU A 263 -17.56 -24.05 -12.15
CA GLU A 263 -18.58 -23.10 -12.58
C GLU A 263 -18.26 -21.66 -12.14
N LEU A 264 -17.84 -21.49 -10.89
CA LEU A 264 -17.51 -20.18 -10.33
C LEU A 264 -16.20 -19.61 -10.92
N GLN A 265 -15.18 -20.45 -11.14
CA GLN A 265 -13.93 -20.07 -11.76
C GLN A 265 -14.09 -19.65 -13.23
N ALA A 266 -15.06 -20.24 -13.92
CA ALA A 266 -15.35 -19.90 -15.31
C ALA A 266 -16.15 -18.58 -15.46
N ASP A 267 -16.74 -18.06 -14.40
CA ASP A 267 -17.54 -16.83 -14.46
C ASP A 267 -16.64 -15.57 -14.42
N PRO A 268 -16.59 -14.77 -15.50
CA PRO A 268 -15.74 -13.59 -15.56
C PRO A 268 -16.11 -12.51 -14.52
N LEU A 269 -17.38 -12.44 -14.09
CA LEU A 269 -17.82 -11.49 -13.08
C LEU A 269 -17.44 -11.91 -11.66
N VAL A 270 -17.32 -13.20 -11.40
CA VAL A 270 -16.75 -13.74 -10.17
C VAL A 270 -15.26 -13.41 -10.14
N LYS A 271 -14.53 -13.68 -11.22
CA LYS A 271 -13.11 -13.34 -11.35
C LYS A 271 -12.89 -11.82 -11.23
N PHE A 272 -13.71 -11.01 -11.90
CA PHE A 272 -13.69 -9.55 -11.74
C PHE A 272 -13.82 -9.14 -10.27
N SER A 273 -14.80 -9.70 -9.55
CA SER A 273 -15.06 -9.35 -8.14
C SER A 273 -13.86 -9.65 -7.24
N LEU A 274 -13.17 -10.78 -7.47
CA LEU A 274 -11.96 -11.15 -6.74
C LEU A 274 -10.82 -10.16 -6.99
N LEU A 275 -10.49 -9.90 -8.25
CA LEU A 275 -9.39 -9.02 -8.63
C LEU A 275 -9.68 -7.57 -8.27
N ASP A 276 -10.93 -7.12 -8.41
CA ASP A 276 -11.36 -5.78 -8.01
C ASP A 276 -11.17 -5.55 -6.52
N SER A 277 -11.54 -6.52 -5.68
CA SER A 277 -11.33 -6.43 -4.23
C SER A 277 -9.85 -6.33 -3.86
N LEU A 278 -8.97 -7.02 -4.59
CA LEU A 278 -7.52 -6.94 -4.39
C LEU A 278 -6.96 -5.59 -4.85
N ALA A 279 -7.34 -5.13 -6.04
CA ALA A 279 -6.85 -3.86 -6.57
C ALA A 279 -7.23 -2.67 -5.67
N ASN A 280 -8.43 -2.71 -5.06
CA ASN A 280 -8.90 -1.70 -4.10
C ASN A 280 -8.07 -1.64 -2.81
N VAL A 281 -7.25 -2.65 -2.53
CA VAL A 281 -6.31 -2.66 -1.40
C VAL A 281 -4.87 -2.49 -1.87
N LEU A 282 -4.42 -3.24 -2.88
CA LEU A 282 -3.01 -3.24 -3.30
C LEU A 282 -2.58 -1.91 -3.92
N CYS A 283 -3.45 -1.25 -4.70
CA CYS A 283 -3.08 0.02 -5.33
C CYS A 283 -2.84 1.16 -4.33
N PRO A 284 -3.76 1.45 -3.38
CA PRO A 284 -3.49 2.44 -2.35
C PRO A 284 -2.38 2.01 -1.38
N ALA A 285 -2.22 0.71 -1.09
CA ALA A 285 -1.12 0.20 -0.27
C ALA A 285 0.24 0.41 -0.94
N CYS A 286 0.35 0.13 -2.24
CA CYS A 286 1.55 0.40 -3.03
C CYS A 286 1.91 1.88 -2.96
N LYS A 287 0.95 2.78 -3.23
CA LYS A 287 1.19 4.22 -3.16
C LYS A 287 1.64 4.63 -1.75
N LEU A 288 0.90 4.24 -0.71
CA LEU A 288 1.14 4.64 0.67
C LEU A 288 2.50 4.17 1.18
N TRP A 289 2.78 2.88 1.06
CA TRP A 289 3.99 2.29 1.63
C TRP A 289 5.24 2.62 0.82
N ASN A 290 5.17 2.47 -0.50
CA ASN A 290 6.33 2.70 -1.36
C ASN A 290 6.78 4.16 -1.30
N THR A 291 5.84 5.12 -1.34
CA THR A 291 6.23 6.53 -1.31
C THR A 291 6.54 7.03 0.11
N GLY A 292 5.74 6.66 1.11
CA GLY A 292 5.92 7.11 2.49
C GLY A 292 7.15 6.47 3.15
N HIS A 293 7.17 5.14 3.24
CA HIS A 293 8.31 4.43 3.82
C HIS A 293 9.54 4.53 2.91
N GLY A 294 9.37 4.48 1.59
CA GLY A 294 10.45 4.62 0.63
C GLY A 294 11.16 5.96 0.73
N ALA A 295 10.45 7.07 0.93
CA ALA A 295 11.09 8.38 1.15
C ALA A 295 11.96 8.39 2.41
N ASN A 296 11.54 7.72 3.50
CA ASN A 296 12.34 7.55 4.69
C ASN A 296 13.61 6.74 4.42
N MET A 297 13.51 5.68 3.63
CA MET A 297 14.66 4.86 3.24
C MET A 297 15.59 5.59 2.27
N MET A 298 15.07 6.46 1.40
CA MET A 298 15.92 7.36 0.59
C MET A 298 16.69 8.35 1.46
N ARG A 299 16.09 8.87 2.54
CA ARG A 299 16.81 9.67 3.54
C ARG A 299 17.95 8.86 4.18
N GLU A 300 17.73 7.58 4.50
CA GLU A 300 18.78 6.70 5.00
C GLU A 300 19.89 6.49 3.97
N ALA A 301 19.53 6.32 2.70
CA ALA A 301 20.49 6.21 1.60
C ALA A 301 21.42 7.46 1.51
N VAL A 302 20.84 8.64 1.58
CA VAL A 302 21.61 9.91 1.65
C VAL A 302 22.54 9.91 2.86
N SER A 303 22.05 9.47 4.03
CA SER A 303 22.84 9.43 5.27
C SER A 303 24.07 8.52 5.18
N LEU A 304 23.99 7.43 4.41
CA LEU A 304 25.13 6.53 4.20
C LEU A 304 26.27 7.15 3.40
N MET A 305 25.98 8.20 2.63
CA MET A 305 26.99 9.01 1.92
C MET A 305 27.53 10.17 2.77
N GLY A 306 26.98 10.39 3.97
CA GLY A 306 27.32 11.53 4.81
C GLY A 306 26.96 12.87 4.15
N GLY A 307 27.69 13.92 4.42
CA GLY A 307 27.46 15.25 3.83
C GLY A 307 27.58 15.28 2.30
N TYR A 308 28.30 14.34 1.71
CA TYR A 308 28.39 14.22 0.26
C TYR A 308 27.02 13.84 -0.38
N GLY A 309 26.19 13.06 0.33
CA GLY A 309 24.90 12.61 -0.17
C GLY A 309 23.89 13.71 -0.53
N ILE A 310 24.08 14.93 -0.02
CA ILE A 310 23.21 16.09 -0.30
C ILE A 310 23.83 17.09 -1.27
N THR A 311 25.01 16.82 -1.80
CA THR A 311 25.65 17.69 -2.79
C THR A 311 25.20 17.35 -4.20
N GLU A 312 25.32 18.32 -5.11
CA GLU A 312 25.02 18.11 -6.54
C GLU A 312 26.01 17.15 -7.20
N ASP A 313 27.23 17.04 -6.66
CA ASP A 313 28.27 16.14 -7.16
C ASP A 313 28.09 14.69 -6.73
N CYS A 314 27.13 14.40 -5.85
CA CYS A 314 26.93 13.06 -5.33
C CYS A 314 26.52 12.09 -6.43
N PRO A 315 27.28 11.00 -6.66
CA PRO A 315 26.90 9.98 -7.62
C PRO A 315 25.51 9.43 -7.34
N GLY A 316 24.73 9.27 -8.39
CA GLY A 316 23.37 8.79 -8.28
C GLY A 316 22.36 9.83 -7.81
N PHE A 317 22.76 11.08 -7.58
CA PHE A 317 21.87 12.21 -7.23
C PHE A 317 20.97 11.92 -6.02
N LEU A 318 21.54 11.34 -4.95
CA LEU A 318 20.75 10.78 -3.85
C LEU A 318 19.91 11.83 -3.12
N GLY A 319 20.45 13.03 -2.91
CA GLY A 319 19.72 14.15 -2.30
C GLY A 319 18.50 14.55 -3.12
N GLN A 320 18.63 14.64 -4.44
CA GLN A 320 17.51 14.94 -5.34
C GLN A 320 16.49 13.81 -5.35
N LYS A 321 16.94 12.55 -5.43
CA LYS A 321 16.05 11.38 -5.37
C LYS A 321 15.25 11.33 -4.07
N TRP A 322 15.86 11.69 -2.94
CA TRP A 322 15.13 11.76 -1.68
C TRP A 322 14.04 12.82 -1.70
N MET A 323 14.38 14.01 -2.17
CA MET A 323 13.41 15.10 -2.30
C MET A 323 12.26 14.73 -3.24
N ASP A 324 12.55 14.09 -4.38
CA ASP A 324 11.55 13.60 -5.32
C ASP A 324 10.66 12.53 -4.71
N ALA A 325 11.23 11.58 -3.96
CA ALA A 325 10.46 10.57 -3.25
C ALA A 325 9.48 11.20 -2.24
N GLN A 326 9.90 12.28 -1.57
CA GLN A 326 9.02 13.05 -0.68
C GLN A 326 7.87 13.72 -1.45
N LEU A 327 8.13 14.22 -2.66
CA LEU A 327 7.09 14.78 -3.50
C LEU A 327 6.05 13.72 -3.91
N GLU A 328 6.50 12.52 -4.25
CA GLU A 328 5.63 11.40 -4.64
C GLU A 328 4.62 11.02 -3.55
N ALA A 329 4.94 11.24 -2.28
CA ALA A 329 4.01 11.02 -1.18
C ALA A 329 2.84 12.04 -1.13
N THR A 330 2.91 13.13 -1.89
CA THR A 330 1.99 14.27 -1.77
C THR A 330 0.93 14.38 -2.86
N TYR A 331 1.14 13.83 -4.05
CA TYR A 331 0.19 13.90 -5.16
C TYR A 331 -0.49 12.55 -5.43
N GLU A 332 -1.46 12.50 -6.34
CA GLU A 332 -2.30 11.32 -6.62
C GLU A 332 -3.04 10.79 -5.37
N GLY A 333 -3.43 11.73 -4.51
CA GLY A 333 -3.93 11.48 -3.17
C GLY A 333 -2.79 11.35 -2.15
N PRO A 334 -2.66 12.31 -1.23
CA PRO A 334 -1.66 12.25 -0.15
C PRO A 334 -1.88 11.02 0.75
N GLU A 335 -0.88 10.70 1.57
CA GLU A 335 -0.92 9.53 2.44
C GLU A 335 -2.22 9.37 3.25
N ALA A 336 -2.76 10.47 3.77
CA ALA A 336 -4.03 10.45 4.52
C ALA A 336 -5.21 9.96 3.67
N VAL A 337 -5.23 10.27 2.37
CA VAL A 337 -6.27 9.78 1.44
C VAL A 337 -6.10 8.29 1.18
N GLN A 338 -4.87 7.80 1.04
CA GLN A 338 -4.61 6.37 0.88
C GLN A 338 -5.01 5.59 2.14
N ARG A 339 -4.67 6.10 3.33
CA ARG A 339 -5.07 5.50 4.61
C ARG A 339 -6.59 5.47 4.76
N LEU A 340 -7.27 6.56 4.39
CA LEU A 340 -8.74 6.61 4.41
C LEU A 340 -9.35 5.57 3.50
N GLN A 341 -8.86 5.42 2.27
CA GLN A 341 -9.34 4.40 1.35
C GLN A 341 -9.10 3.00 1.89
N LEU A 342 -7.87 2.71 2.34
CA LEU A 342 -7.53 1.42 2.94
C LEU A 342 -8.40 1.10 4.17
N SER A 343 -8.68 2.09 5.02
CA SER A 343 -9.54 1.89 6.19
C SER A 343 -10.97 1.43 5.84
N ILE A 344 -11.40 1.63 4.61
CA ILE A 344 -12.68 1.14 4.10
C ILE A 344 -12.49 -0.22 3.42
N THR A 345 -11.52 -0.32 2.52
CA THR A 345 -11.37 -1.49 1.64
C THR A 345 -10.77 -2.71 2.34
N MET A 346 -9.91 -2.51 3.35
CA MET A 346 -9.32 -3.61 4.12
C MET A 346 -10.33 -4.38 5.00
N THR A 347 -11.56 -3.85 5.17
CA THR A 347 -12.64 -4.53 5.90
C THR A 347 -13.61 -5.28 4.99
N ASN A 348 -13.38 -5.25 3.68
CA ASN A 348 -14.22 -5.95 2.72
C ASN A 348 -14.14 -7.46 2.97
N GLU A 349 -15.29 -8.14 3.06
CA GLU A 349 -15.37 -9.58 3.38
C GLU A 349 -14.60 -10.44 2.36
N LEU A 350 -14.65 -10.06 1.08
CA LEU A 350 -13.96 -10.78 0.02
C LEU A 350 -12.43 -10.64 0.14
N PHE A 351 -11.95 -9.42 0.48
CA PHE A 351 -10.54 -9.20 0.77
C PHE A 351 -10.09 -9.98 2.02
N LEU A 352 -10.88 -9.95 3.09
CA LEU A 352 -10.52 -10.66 4.33
C LEU A 352 -10.47 -12.18 4.13
N ALA A 353 -11.39 -12.75 3.34
CA ALA A 353 -11.33 -14.17 3.00
C ALA A 353 -10.06 -14.53 2.20
N GLN A 354 -9.65 -13.67 1.26
CA GLN A 354 -8.38 -13.85 0.56
C GLN A 354 -7.18 -13.73 1.51
N PHE A 355 -7.22 -12.77 2.42
CA PHE A 355 -6.16 -12.55 3.40
C PHE A 355 -6.01 -13.76 4.34
N GLU A 356 -7.10 -14.38 4.77
CA GLU A 356 -7.09 -15.62 5.56
C GLU A 356 -6.43 -16.79 4.79
N ASN A 357 -6.75 -16.92 3.50
CA ASN A 357 -6.10 -17.91 2.64
C ASN A 357 -4.59 -17.63 2.49
N TRP A 358 -4.18 -16.38 2.43
CA TRP A 358 -2.77 -16.01 2.39
C TRP A 358 -2.00 -16.35 3.66
N ILE A 359 -2.64 -16.30 4.83
CA ILE A 359 -2.02 -16.78 6.07
C ILE A 359 -1.69 -18.27 5.97
N ALA A 360 -2.62 -19.06 5.43
CA ALA A 360 -2.39 -20.50 5.21
C ALA A 360 -1.30 -20.75 4.15
N GLU A 361 -1.29 -19.96 3.07
CA GLU A 361 -0.25 -20.00 2.03
C GLU A 361 1.14 -19.71 2.62
N MET A 362 1.29 -18.66 3.43
CA MET A 362 2.56 -18.32 4.06
C MET A 362 3.05 -19.43 5.01
N ARG A 363 2.16 -20.11 5.71
CA ARG A 363 2.53 -21.26 6.53
C ARG A 363 3.05 -22.43 5.70
N ARG A 364 2.42 -22.70 4.55
CA ARG A 364 2.88 -23.73 3.62
C ARG A 364 4.27 -23.37 3.08
N ILE A 365 4.45 -22.12 2.62
CA ILE A 365 5.76 -21.65 2.15
C ILE A 365 6.81 -21.75 3.27
N ALA A 366 6.46 -21.45 4.51
CA ALA A 366 7.37 -21.59 5.64
C ALA A 366 7.84 -23.03 5.87
N SER A 367 7.00 -24.01 5.59
CA SER A 367 7.38 -25.43 5.65
C SER A 367 8.35 -25.80 4.54
N ASP A 368 8.09 -25.32 3.33
CA ASP A 368 8.87 -25.66 2.14
C ASP A 368 10.17 -24.84 2.05
N ARG A 369 10.15 -23.60 2.57
CA ARG A 369 11.24 -22.61 2.48
C ARG A 369 11.38 -21.81 3.78
N PRO A 370 11.91 -22.41 4.85
CA PRO A 370 11.95 -21.80 6.18
C PRO A 370 12.81 -20.51 6.25
N GLY A 371 13.77 -20.35 5.35
CA GLY A 371 14.66 -19.18 5.30
C GLY A 371 14.02 -17.87 4.86
N THR A 372 12.80 -17.88 4.30
CA THR A 372 12.15 -16.69 3.73
C THR A 372 11.50 -15.77 4.77
N GLY A 373 11.33 -16.23 6.02
CA GLY A 373 10.56 -15.52 7.04
C GLY A 373 9.04 -15.68 6.92
N ALA A 374 8.54 -16.57 6.05
CA ALA A 374 7.10 -16.75 5.81
C ALA A 374 6.32 -17.15 7.08
N CYS A 375 6.92 -17.88 8.02
CA CYS A 375 6.32 -18.19 9.32
C CYS A 375 6.11 -16.92 10.17
N THR A 376 7.09 -16.04 10.18
CA THR A 376 7.04 -14.74 10.86
C THR A 376 5.93 -13.89 10.28
N LEU A 377 5.85 -13.84 8.94
CA LEU A 377 4.81 -13.09 8.25
C LEU A 377 3.41 -13.65 8.53
N ALA A 378 3.21 -14.97 8.46
CA ALA A 378 1.94 -15.60 8.77
C ALA A 378 1.46 -15.26 10.19
N THR A 379 2.37 -15.22 11.15
CA THR A 379 2.05 -14.87 12.54
C THR A 379 1.71 -13.39 12.68
N ALA A 380 2.44 -12.50 12.00
CA ALA A 380 2.15 -11.06 11.98
C ALA A 380 0.80 -10.77 11.29
N MET A 381 0.49 -11.46 10.19
CA MET A 381 -0.81 -11.35 9.51
C MET A 381 -1.96 -11.82 10.42
N GLN A 382 -1.77 -12.88 11.19
CA GLN A 382 -2.77 -13.32 12.17
C GLN A 382 -2.99 -12.30 13.27
N LEU A 383 -1.91 -11.72 13.80
CA LEU A 383 -1.99 -10.69 14.82
C LEU A 383 -2.74 -9.46 14.33
N TRP A 384 -2.42 -9.01 13.10
CA TRP A 384 -3.13 -7.90 12.47
C TRP A 384 -4.62 -8.21 12.29
N LEU A 385 -4.95 -9.39 11.77
CA LEU A 385 -6.34 -9.80 11.55
C LEU A 385 -7.13 -9.89 12.87
N TRP A 386 -6.50 -10.43 13.92
CA TRP A 386 -7.08 -10.43 15.25
C TRP A 386 -7.38 -9.01 15.73
N THR A 387 -6.40 -8.12 15.60
CA THR A 387 -6.54 -6.71 16.02
C THR A 387 -7.64 -6.00 15.26
N LEU A 388 -7.73 -6.20 13.94
CA LEU A 388 -8.80 -5.63 13.12
C LEU A 388 -10.18 -6.11 13.59
N LYS A 389 -10.36 -7.43 13.79
CA LYS A 389 -11.62 -8.01 14.27
C LYS A 389 -11.98 -7.51 15.67
N HIS A 390 -11.00 -7.35 16.54
CA HIS A 390 -11.18 -6.80 17.87
C HIS A 390 -11.73 -5.36 17.81
N VAL A 391 -11.05 -4.45 17.10
CA VAL A 391 -11.48 -3.04 17.06
C VAL A 391 -12.81 -2.82 16.33
N GLN A 392 -13.19 -3.72 15.42
CA GLN A 392 -14.49 -3.66 14.75
C GLN A 392 -15.67 -3.90 15.72
N THR A 393 -15.45 -4.64 16.77
CA THR A 393 -16.47 -4.98 17.77
C THR A 393 -16.34 -4.15 19.06
N ALA A 394 -15.14 -3.68 19.38
CA ALA A 394 -14.84 -2.95 20.59
C ALA A 394 -15.36 -1.51 20.59
N THR A 395 -15.66 -1.03 21.78
CA THR A 395 -15.98 0.38 22.07
C THR A 395 -15.00 0.95 23.07
N ASP A 396 -14.85 2.26 23.11
CA ASP A 396 -14.11 2.94 24.17
C ASP A 396 -14.94 3.08 25.47
N ALA A 397 -14.35 3.71 26.45
CA ALA A 397 -14.99 3.92 27.75
C ALA A 397 -16.31 4.71 27.67
N ASP A 398 -16.49 5.53 26.64
CA ASP A 398 -17.69 6.31 26.39
C ASP A 398 -18.73 5.55 25.52
N GLY A 399 -18.46 4.31 25.18
CA GLY A 399 -19.31 3.47 24.34
C GLY A 399 -19.19 3.75 22.83
N ALA A 400 -18.26 4.60 22.40
CA ALA A 400 -18.05 4.88 20.98
C ALA A 400 -17.22 3.77 20.32
N LYS A 401 -17.61 3.37 19.09
CA LYS A 401 -16.91 2.32 18.35
C LYS A 401 -15.44 2.69 18.10
N LEU A 402 -14.53 1.78 18.36
CA LEU A 402 -13.11 1.96 18.05
C LEU A 402 -12.87 2.00 16.55
N TYR A 403 -13.50 1.14 15.78
CA TYR A 403 -13.39 1.19 14.30
C TYR A 403 -14.47 2.10 13.71
N HIS A 404 -14.11 3.33 13.43
CA HIS A 404 -14.98 4.30 12.79
C HIS A 404 -14.15 5.28 11.94
N LYS A 405 -14.75 5.82 10.87
CA LYS A 405 -14.07 6.76 9.94
C LYS A 405 -13.49 8.02 10.61
N SER A 406 -14.06 8.46 11.73
CA SER A 406 -13.54 9.58 12.52
C SER A 406 -12.42 9.18 13.49
N ARG A 407 -12.21 7.89 13.72
CA ARG A 407 -11.18 7.35 14.62
C ARG A 407 -9.91 7.02 13.82
N GLN A 408 -9.35 8.02 13.17
CA GLN A 408 -8.16 7.86 12.33
C GLN A 408 -6.93 7.40 13.12
N GLY A 409 -6.87 7.67 14.43
CA GLY A 409 -5.85 7.12 15.34
C GLY A 409 -5.87 5.60 15.47
N VAL A 410 -6.98 4.94 15.12
CA VAL A 410 -7.12 3.47 15.07
C VAL A 410 -6.98 2.95 13.65
N THR A 411 -7.77 3.53 12.74
CA THR A 411 -7.91 2.97 11.38
C THR A 411 -6.68 3.19 10.50
N PHE A 412 -5.99 4.32 10.65
CA PHE A 412 -4.81 4.64 9.85
C PHE A 412 -3.58 3.80 10.21
N PRO A 413 -3.20 3.64 11.50
CA PRO A 413 -2.11 2.73 11.85
C PRO A 413 -2.37 1.28 11.42
N LEU A 414 -3.62 0.80 11.46
CA LEU A 414 -3.96 -0.54 10.94
C LEU A 414 -3.74 -0.64 9.43
N ALA A 415 -4.05 0.43 8.68
CA ALA A 415 -3.76 0.48 7.25
C ALA A 415 -2.25 0.48 6.98
N ASP A 416 -1.47 1.24 7.77
CA ASP A 416 -0.01 1.23 7.66
C ASP A 416 0.58 -0.17 7.95
N ALA A 417 0.12 -0.83 9.02
CA ALA A 417 0.54 -2.19 9.35
C ALA A 417 0.22 -3.18 8.20
N LEU A 418 -0.97 -3.08 7.60
CA LEU A 418 -1.34 -3.89 6.46
C LEU A 418 -0.39 -3.70 5.27
N CYS A 419 0.02 -2.48 4.98
CA CYS A 419 0.95 -2.19 3.88
C CYS A 419 2.30 -2.89 4.06
N TRP A 420 2.85 -2.90 5.27
CA TRP A 420 4.07 -3.64 5.60
C TRP A 420 3.93 -5.14 5.34
N LEU A 421 2.81 -5.72 5.76
CA LEU A 421 2.53 -7.14 5.58
C LEU A 421 2.37 -7.49 4.10
N LEU A 422 1.69 -6.65 3.32
CA LEU A 422 1.50 -6.85 1.89
C LEU A 422 2.83 -6.79 1.11
N ALA A 423 3.67 -5.81 1.40
CA ALA A 423 4.98 -5.67 0.75
C ALA A 423 5.87 -6.88 1.03
N ALA A 424 5.94 -7.34 2.29
CA ALA A 424 6.70 -8.54 2.65
C ALA A 424 6.15 -9.80 1.98
N ARG A 425 4.82 -9.94 1.90
CA ARG A 425 4.19 -11.09 1.23
C ARG A 425 4.55 -11.16 -0.25
N GLN A 426 4.42 -10.04 -0.97
CA GLN A 426 4.72 -10.04 -2.39
C GLN A 426 6.19 -10.36 -2.65
N PHE A 427 7.08 -9.86 -1.83
CA PHE A 427 8.50 -10.19 -1.95
C PHE A 427 8.78 -11.68 -1.73
N ILE A 428 8.14 -12.34 -0.74
CA ILE A 428 8.24 -13.80 -0.56
C ILE A 428 7.77 -14.54 -1.82
N LEU A 429 6.64 -14.14 -2.40
CA LEU A 429 6.10 -14.80 -3.59
C LEU A 429 7.02 -14.65 -4.80
N ASP A 430 7.61 -13.48 -5.01
CA ASP A 430 8.56 -13.25 -6.10
C ASP A 430 9.81 -14.13 -5.94
N ILE A 431 10.31 -14.36 -4.72
CA ILE A 431 11.43 -15.27 -4.48
C ILE A 431 11.05 -16.73 -4.74
N VAL A 432 9.85 -17.14 -4.36
CA VAL A 432 9.32 -18.48 -4.67
C VAL A 432 9.22 -18.68 -6.19
N GLU A 433 8.75 -17.66 -6.91
CA GLU A 433 8.67 -17.68 -8.37
C GLU A 433 10.06 -17.68 -9.02
N LEU A 434 10.98 -16.85 -8.56
CA LEU A 434 12.36 -16.79 -9.05
C LEU A 434 13.05 -18.16 -8.94
N ASP A 435 12.94 -18.83 -7.79
CA ASP A 435 13.54 -20.14 -7.62
C ASP A 435 12.87 -21.22 -8.50
N ALA A 436 11.56 -21.12 -8.72
CA ALA A 436 10.82 -22.09 -9.52
C ALA A 436 11.06 -21.91 -11.03
N LYS A 437 11.19 -20.66 -11.52
CA LYS A 437 11.21 -20.33 -12.95
C LYS A 437 12.50 -19.66 -13.40
N GLY A 438 13.38 -19.24 -12.50
CA GLY A 438 14.58 -18.49 -12.85
C GLY A 438 15.52 -19.22 -13.79
N ALA A 439 15.55 -20.56 -13.74
CA ALA A 439 16.34 -21.38 -14.65
C ALA A 439 15.86 -21.33 -16.14
N GLU A 440 14.64 -20.88 -16.39
CA GLU A 440 14.11 -20.67 -17.73
C GLU A 440 14.77 -19.47 -18.43
N TYR A 441 15.44 -18.60 -17.66
CA TYR A 441 16.13 -17.42 -18.16
C TYR A 441 17.65 -17.68 -18.25
N PRO A 442 18.22 -17.82 -19.44
CA PRO A 442 19.65 -18.16 -19.61
C PRO A 442 20.61 -17.20 -18.90
N ALA A 443 20.26 -15.92 -18.83
CA ALA A 443 21.07 -14.90 -18.17
C ALA A 443 21.18 -15.09 -16.64
N LEU A 444 20.25 -15.81 -16.03
CA LEU A 444 20.22 -16.06 -14.58
C LEU A 444 20.74 -17.45 -14.21
N ALA A 445 20.81 -18.39 -15.16
CA ALA A 445 21.01 -19.82 -14.88
C ALA A 445 22.27 -20.10 -14.04
N GLU A 446 23.39 -19.43 -14.32
CA GLU A 446 24.65 -19.64 -13.62
C GLU A 446 24.62 -19.03 -12.20
N SER A 447 24.05 -17.84 -12.04
CA SER A 447 24.01 -17.09 -10.78
C SER A 447 22.80 -17.44 -9.92
N LEU A 448 21.82 -18.18 -10.45
CA LEU A 448 20.51 -18.38 -9.82
C LEU A 448 20.57 -18.87 -8.36
N PRO A 449 21.37 -19.88 -8.01
CA PRO A 449 21.43 -20.34 -6.61
C PRO A 449 21.88 -19.24 -5.63
N GLY A 450 22.91 -18.49 -6.02
CA GLY A 450 23.42 -17.36 -5.22
C GLY A 450 22.43 -16.21 -5.14
N THR A 451 21.77 -15.89 -6.26
CA THR A 451 20.74 -14.86 -6.33
C THR A 451 19.53 -15.20 -5.45
N VAL A 452 19.03 -16.43 -5.54
CA VAL A 452 17.91 -16.91 -4.70
C VAL A 452 18.31 -16.88 -3.22
N ALA A 453 19.51 -17.31 -2.86
CA ALA A 453 19.97 -17.27 -1.48
C ALA A 453 20.05 -15.84 -0.93
N PHE A 454 20.61 -14.91 -1.70
CA PHE A 454 20.70 -13.50 -1.32
C PHE A 454 19.34 -12.86 -1.14
N PHE A 455 18.44 -13.01 -2.10
CA PHE A 455 17.09 -12.45 -2.00
C PHE A 455 16.26 -13.12 -0.90
N THR A 456 16.50 -14.40 -0.60
CA THR A 456 15.88 -15.07 0.55
C THR A 456 16.30 -14.40 1.87
N ASP A 457 17.57 -14.04 2.01
CA ASP A 457 18.05 -13.31 3.19
C ASP A 457 17.46 -11.89 3.28
N LEU A 458 17.40 -11.16 2.15
CA LEU A 458 16.72 -9.85 2.12
C LEU A 458 15.22 -9.96 2.47
N CYS A 459 14.57 -11.00 1.99
CA CYS A 459 13.17 -11.29 2.28
C CYS A 459 12.94 -11.54 3.78
N HIS A 460 13.80 -12.34 4.41
CA HIS A 460 13.75 -12.57 5.85
C HIS A 460 13.93 -11.28 6.66
N VAL A 461 14.91 -10.45 6.27
CA VAL A 461 15.12 -9.12 6.88
C VAL A 461 13.88 -8.26 6.77
N GLN A 462 13.32 -8.15 5.57
CA GLN A 462 12.12 -7.33 5.34
C GLN A 462 10.91 -7.85 6.10
N THR A 463 10.73 -9.15 6.15
CA THR A 463 9.63 -9.80 6.89
C THR A 463 9.75 -9.56 8.40
N ALA A 464 10.96 -9.62 8.95
CA ALA A 464 11.18 -9.31 10.36
C ALA A 464 10.85 -7.84 10.69
N ARG A 465 11.19 -6.91 9.80
CA ARG A 465 10.82 -5.49 9.95
C ARG A 465 9.30 -5.29 9.89
N ALA A 466 8.64 -5.92 8.91
CA ALA A 466 7.19 -5.88 8.79
C ALA A 466 6.49 -6.44 10.05
N ALA A 467 7.00 -7.53 10.59
CA ALA A 467 6.50 -8.13 11.83
C ALA A 467 6.70 -7.21 13.04
N GLY A 468 7.86 -6.54 13.13
CA GLY A 468 8.13 -5.56 14.18
C GLY A 468 7.15 -4.39 14.15
N GLU A 469 6.93 -3.77 12.98
CA GLU A 469 6.00 -2.65 12.83
C GLU A 469 4.54 -3.06 13.04
N ALA A 470 4.10 -4.14 12.42
CA ALA A 470 2.74 -4.64 12.64
C ALA A 470 2.51 -5.02 14.12
N GLY A 471 3.49 -5.66 14.73
CA GLY A 471 3.43 -6.03 16.14
C GLY A 471 3.34 -4.82 17.08
N ARG A 472 4.15 -3.79 16.85
CA ARG A 472 4.12 -2.54 17.62
C ARG A 472 2.76 -1.85 17.48
N ILE A 473 2.30 -1.64 16.24
CA ILE A 473 1.03 -0.98 15.95
C ILE A 473 -0.15 -1.73 16.59
N CYS A 474 -0.20 -3.05 16.43
CA CYS A 474 -1.27 -3.86 17.02
C CYS A 474 -1.28 -3.75 18.55
N ALA A 475 -0.11 -3.79 19.19
CA ALA A 475 -0.01 -3.65 20.64
C ALA A 475 -0.46 -2.25 21.12
N GLU A 476 -0.04 -1.19 20.45
CA GLU A 476 -0.46 0.18 20.76
C GLU A 476 -1.97 0.35 20.63
N ILE A 477 -2.60 -0.24 19.62
CA ILE A 477 -4.04 -0.15 19.42
C ILE A 477 -4.80 -0.96 20.48
N VAL A 478 -4.36 -2.16 20.80
CA VAL A 478 -5.04 -3.04 21.77
C VAL A 478 -4.89 -2.49 23.19
N HIS A 479 -3.69 -2.08 23.58
CA HIS A 479 -3.41 -1.63 24.93
C HIS A 479 -3.58 -0.12 25.14
N GLY A 480 -3.37 0.69 24.10
CA GLY A 480 -3.26 2.14 24.22
C GLY A 480 -4.57 2.88 24.50
N TYR A 481 -5.73 2.27 24.26
CA TYR A 481 -7.04 2.86 24.58
C TYR A 481 -7.60 2.45 25.93
N ASN A 482 -6.77 1.83 26.75
CA ASN A 482 -7.20 1.14 27.95
C ASN A 482 -6.61 1.68 29.24
N ARG A 483 -6.16 2.90 29.26
CA ARG A 483 -5.57 3.46 30.46
C ARG A 483 -6.64 3.61 31.55
N HIS A 484 -6.77 2.56 32.35
CA HIS A 484 -7.57 2.62 33.57
C HIS A 484 -6.90 3.55 34.59
N PRO A 485 -7.65 4.42 35.28
CA PRO A 485 -7.07 5.32 36.30
C PRO A 485 -6.29 4.63 37.41
N ALA A 486 -6.61 3.37 37.70
CA ALA A 486 -5.89 2.55 38.69
C ALA A 486 -4.67 1.81 38.12
N TRP A 487 -4.39 1.97 36.79
CA TRP A 487 -3.20 1.38 36.18
C TRP A 487 -1.97 2.16 36.61
N ASP A 488 -1.12 1.52 37.39
CA ASP A 488 0.13 2.09 37.86
C ASP A 488 1.27 1.56 36.97
N GLU A 489 1.96 2.46 36.26
CA GLU A 489 3.12 2.11 35.43
C GLU A 489 4.24 1.44 36.24
N THR A 490 4.28 1.68 37.56
CA THR A 490 5.27 1.07 38.44
C THR A 490 4.93 -0.39 38.78
N SER A 491 3.65 -0.78 38.70
CA SER A 491 3.22 -2.16 38.91
C SER A 491 3.31 -3.04 37.64
N CYS A 492 3.57 -2.43 36.50
CA CYS A 492 3.78 -3.13 35.23
C CYS A 492 5.11 -3.90 35.15
N HIS A 493 5.71 -4.24 36.27
CA HIS A 493 6.95 -4.98 36.23
C HIS A 493 6.70 -6.40 35.81
N ALA A 494 6.57 -6.54 34.58
CA ALA A 494 7.05 -7.68 34.04
C ALA A 494 6.15 -8.84 33.75
N CYS A 495 6.35 -9.89 34.04
CA CYS A 495 5.82 -11.17 33.68
C CYS A 495 4.34 -11.25 33.98
N PHE A 496 3.49 -11.21 32.96
CA PHE A 496 2.07 -11.50 33.11
C PHE A 496 1.88 -12.86 33.76
N CYS A 497 1.57 -12.87 35.04
CA CYS A 497 0.98 -14.05 35.66
C CYS A 497 -0.51 -14.15 35.24
N ALA A 498 -1.12 -15.29 35.46
CA ALA A 498 -2.51 -15.53 35.08
C ALA A 498 -3.47 -14.46 35.66
N ASP A 499 -3.23 -14.01 36.88
CA ASP A 499 -4.05 -13.02 37.59
C ASP A 499 -3.92 -11.61 36.98
N GLU A 500 -2.71 -11.24 36.51
CA GLU A 500 -2.48 -9.96 35.82
C GLU A 500 -3.12 -9.96 34.44
N LEU A 501 -3.09 -11.08 33.75
CA LEU A 501 -3.76 -11.22 32.47
C LEU A 501 -5.28 -11.09 32.62
N GLU A 502 -5.86 -11.67 33.66
CA GLU A 502 -7.28 -11.54 34.00
C GLU A 502 -7.66 -10.09 34.29
N THR A 503 -6.82 -9.38 35.03
CA THR A 503 -7.00 -7.96 35.32
C THR A 503 -6.94 -7.13 34.04
N LEU A 504 -5.99 -7.39 33.16
CA LEU A 504 -5.88 -6.72 31.86
C LEU A 504 -7.08 -6.98 30.95
N GLU A 505 -7.58 -8.22 30.92
CA GLU A 505 -8.78 -8.56 30.15
C GLU A 505 -9.99 -7.72 30.54
N GLY A 506 -10.19 -7.49 31.84
CA GLY A 506 -11.27 -6.63 32.34
C GLY A 506 -11.10 -5.15 32.01
N LEU A 507 -9.89 -4.72 31.67
CA LEU A 507 -9.57 -3.34 31.32
C LEU A 507 -9.63 -3.06 29.81
N ILE A 508 -9.61 -4.06 28.95
CA ILE A 508 -9.58 -3.87 27.50
C ILE A 508 -11.00 -3.83 26.92
N PRO A 509 -11.42 -2.72 26.30
CA PRO A 509 -12.76 -2.63 25.72
C PRO A 509 -13.04 -3.74 24.72
N GLY A 510 -14.21 -4.35 24.80
CA GLY A 510 -14.65 -5.40 23.87
C GLY A 510 -14.01 -6.77 24.08
N ILE A 511 -13.21 -6.97 25.12
CA ILE A 511 -12.79 -8.28 25.57
C ILE A 511 -13.73 -8.75 26.68
N ASP A 512 -14.46 -9.82 26.38
CA ASP A 512 -15.34 -10.50 27.33
C ASP A 512 -14.62 -11.73 27.89
N GLY A 513 -14.41 -11.74 29.20
CA GLY A 513 -13.78 -12.88 29.90
C GLY A 513 -14.54 -14.20 29.78
N SER A 514 -15.77 -14.19 29.21
CA SER A 514 -16.56 -15.40 28.96
C SER A 514 -15.98 -16.29 27.86
N ALA A 515 -15.00 -15.80 27.08
CA ALA A 515 -14.39 -16.53 25.98
C ALA A 515 -13.30 -17.55 26.38
N ARG A 516 -13.13 -17.84 27.67
CA ARG A 516 -12.13 -18.78 28.19
C ARG A 516 -12.27 -20.24 27.72
N ALA A 517 -13.39 -20.60 27.11
CA ALA A 517 -13.70 -21.99 26.74
C ALA A 517 -12.95 -22.55 25.52
N TYR A 518 -11.98 -21.83 24.98
CA TYR A 518 -11.27 -22.25 23.75
C TYR A 518 -9.76 -22.50 23.89
N SER A 519 -9.21 -22.52 25.11
CA SER A 519 -7.79 -22.81 25.35
C SER A 519 -7.39 -24.27 25.07
N ASP A 520 -8.34 -25.19 25.06
CA ASP A 520 -8.07 -26.63 25.06
C ASP A 520 -7.61 -27.21 23.70
N VAL A 521 -7.61 -26.41 22.64
CA VAL A 521 -7.24 -26.90 21.30
C VAL A 521 -5.72 -26.92 21.04
N TYR A 522 -4.93 -26.31 21.91
CA TYR A 522 -3.46 -26.20 21.74
C TYR A 522 -2.62 -26.97 22.76
N GLU A 523 -3.22 -27.60 23.75
CA GLU A 523 -2.50 -28.37 24.78
C GLU A 523 -2.24 -29.85 24.43
N SER A 524 -2.83 -30.38 23.36
CA SER A 524 -2.45 -31.69 22.89
C SER A 524 -1.12 -31.61 22.13
N GLY A 525 -0.04 -31.94 22.79
CA GLY A 525 1.33 -31.96 22.26
C GLY A 525 1.58 -33.02 21.17
N GLU A 526 0.64 -33.21 20.26
CA GLU A 526 0.84 -34.02 19.09
C GLU A 526 1.28 -33.13 17.93
N SER A 527 2.53 -33.32 17.51
CA SER A 527 3.11 -32.81 16.29
C SER A 527 2.37 -33.37 15.07
N HIS A 528 1.21 -32.85 14.75
CA HIS A 528 0.57 -33.15 13.49
C HIS A 528 0.99 -32.13 12.41
N PRO A 529 1.38 -32.64 11.22
CA PRO A 529 1.63 -31.78 10.07
C PRO A 529 0.34 -31.00 9.79
N LEU A 530 0.49 -29.69 9.73
CA LEU A 530 -0.45 -28.65 9.37
C LEU A 530 -1.79 -29.15 8.76
N LYS A 531 -2.72 -29.55 9.57
CA LYS A 531 -4.11 -29.58 9.14
C LYS A 531 -4.52 -28.12 8.99
N ALA A 532 -4.75 -27.72 7.76
CA ALA A 532 -5.44 -26.48 7.43
C ALA A 532 -6.87 -26.58 8.02
N GLY A 533 -6.99 -26.30 9.30
CA GLY A 533 -8.27 -26.13 9.96
C GLY A 533 -8.80 -24.72 9.74
N PRO A 534 -10.11 -24.52 9.79
CA PRO A 534 -10.72 -23.21 9.64
C PRO A 534 -10.10 -22.24 10.64
N CYS A 535 -10.03 -20.97 10.21
CA CYS A 535 -9.52 -19.84 10.97
C CYS A 535 -9.59 -19.97 12.48
N VAL A 536 -8.45 -19.76 13.10
CA VAL A 536 -8.36 -19.63 14.55
C VAL A 536 -9.45 -18.68 15.01
N ARG A 537 -10.41 -19.15 15.79
CA ARG A 537 -11.39 -18.31 16.46
C ARG A 537 -10.62 -17.48 17.48
N PHE A 538 -10.56 -16.19 17.22
CA PHE A 538 -9.85 -15.23 18.07
C PHE A 538 -10.72 -14.96 19.30
N ALA A 539 -10.46 -15.63 20.38
CA ALA A 539 -11.14 -15.42 21.66
C ALA A 539 -10.17 -14.83 22.67
N GLY A 540 -10.53 -13.68 23.20
CA GLY A 540 -9.88 -13.06 24.35
C GLY A 540 -8.48 -12.47 24.14
N LEU A 541 -8.02 -11.70 25.12
CA LEU A 541 -6.69 -11.09 25.14
C LEU A 541 -5.57 -12.14 25.15
N GLU A 542 -5.81 -13.30 25.72
CA GLU A 542 -4.84 -14.40 25.76
C GLU A 542 -4.39 -14.79 24.37
N ALA A 543 -5.32 -14.87 23.40
CA ALA A 543 -4.98 -15.14 22.01
C ALA A 543 -4.05 -14.08 21.41
N PHE A 544 -4.27 -12.80 21.72
CA PHE A 544 -3.41 -11.71 21.33
C PHE A 544 -2.01 -11.83 21.93
N VAL A 545 -1.92 -12.06 23.25
CA VAL A 545 -0.63 -12.21 23.96
C VAL A 545 0.14 -13.40 23.41
N ARG A 546 -0.51 -14.56 23.21
CA ARG A 546 0.12 -15.75 22.61
C ARG A 546 0.65 -15.47 21.20
N LEU A 547 -0.13 -14.74 20.37
CA LEU A 547 0.33 -14.35 19.04
C LEU A 547 1.53 -13.39 19.12
N ARG A 548 1.55 -12.45 20.07
CA ARG A 548 2.70 -11.56 20.30
C ARG A 548 3.95 -12.33 20.68
N VAL A 549 3.87 -13.22 21.68
CA VAL A 549 4.99 -14.05 22.11
C VAL A 549 5.51 -14.93 20.96
N LYS A 550 4.58 -15.52 20.21
CA LYS A 550 4.93 -16.30 19.02
C LYS A 550 5.63 -15.45 17.96
N LEU A 551 5.15 -14.24 17.72
CA LEU A 551 5.73 -13.31 16.76
C LEU A 551 7.18 -12.98 17.13
N ASP A 552 7.43 -12.65 18.40
CA ASP A 552 8.78 -12.35 18.88
C ASP A 552 9.71 -13.57 18.73
N GLY A 553 9.21 -14.78 19.03
CA GLY A 553 9.95 -16.02 18.79
C GLY A 553 10.25 -16.30 17.31
N CYS A 554 9.35 -15.89 16.41
CA CYS A 554 9.55 -16.04 14.97
C CYS A 554 10.63 -15.12 14.38
N LEU A 555 11.11 -14.10 15.10
CA LEU A 555 12.22 -13.25 14.67
C LEU A 555 13.59 -13.95 14.70
N THR A 556 13.63 -15.20 15.19
CA THR A 556 14.84 -16.01 15.23
C THR A 556 15.52 -16.09 13.86
N GLY A 557 16.81 -15.79 13.82
CA GLY A 557 17.63 -15.85 12.61
C GLY A 557 17.61 -14.60 11.72
N CYS A 558 16.76 -13.61 11.98
CA CYS A 558 16.69 -12.42 11.13
C CYS A 558 18.00 -11.60 11.12
N ARG A 559 18.74 -11.57 12.23
CA ARG A 559 20.07 -10.94 12.29
C ARG A 559 21.09 -11.71 11.49
N LEU A 560 21.08 -13.03 11.58
CA LEU A 560 21.97 -13.89 10.78
C LEU A 560 21.70 -13.75 9.28
N ALA A 561 20.43 -13.61 8.87
CA ALA A 561 20.09 -13.32 7.47
C ALA A 561 20.68 -11.96 7.03
N LYS A 562 20.61 -10.96 7.89
CA LYS A 562 21.18 -9.63 7.62
C LYS A 562 22.71 -9.67 7.50
N ASP A 563 23.38 -10.45 8.35
CA ASP A 563 24.83 -10.66 8.28
C ASP A 563 25.23 -11.35 6.98
N ARG A 564 24.52 -12.42 6.56
CA ARG A 564 24.77 -13.10 5.28
C ARG A 564 24.56 -12.20 4.08
N ALA A 565 23.48 -11.42 4.06
CA ALA A 565 23.25 -10.43 3.00
C ALA A 565 24.36 -9.38 2.95
N ALA A 566 24.83 -8.90 4.11
CA ALA A 566 25.96 -7.97 4.20
C ALA A 566 27.27 -8.60 3.70
N GLU A 567 27.50 -9.89 3.99
CA GLU A 567 28.67 -10.62 3.49
C GLU A 567 28.66 -10.75 1.96
N VAL A 568 27.51 -11.00 1.35
CA VAL A 568 27.37 -11.05 -0.12
C VAL A 568 27.72 -9.70 -0.73
N LEU A 569 27.28 -8.59 -0.14
CA LEU A 569 27.61 -7.24 -0.61
C LEU A 569 29.12 -6.95 -0.59
N THR A 570 29.85 -7.50 0.35
CA THR A 570 31.29 -7.27 0.46
C THR A 570 32.13 -8.20 -0.37
N LYS A 571 31.71 -9.47 -0.53
CA LYS A 571 32.55 -10.52 -1.12
C LYS A 571 32.21 -10.83 -2.57
N VAL A 572 30.96 -10.64 -2.98
CA VAL A 572 30.48 -11.10 -4.29
C VAL A 572 30.05 -9.93 -5.16
N MET A 573 28.98 -9.24 -4.79
CA MET A 573 28.34 -8.26 -5.67
C MET A 573 29.18 -7.03 -6.00
N THR A 574 30.12 -6.68 -5.12
CA THR A 574 30.87 -5.43 -5.29
C THR A 574 32.05 -5.52 -6.23
N ARG A 575 32.50 -6.70 -6.58
CA ARG A 575 33.60 -6.82 -7.58
C ARG A 575 33.13 -6.43 -8.97
N GLU A 576 31.95 -6.85 -9.38
CA GLU A 576 31.39 -6.52 -10.68
C GLU A 576 30.96 -5.05 -10.77
N ALA A 577 30.37 -4.49 -9.72
CA ALA A 577 29.99 -3.08 -9.65
C ALA A 577 31.20 -2.12 -9.71
N LEU A 578 32.39 -2.59 -9.39
CA LEU A 578 33.63 -1.80 -9.50
C LEU A 578 34.22 -1.74 -10.91
N ASP A 579 33.78 -2.59 -11.81
CA ASP A 579 34.28 -2.68 -13.19
C ASP A 579 33.55 -1.72 -14.14
N TYR A 580 32.53 -1.02 -13.68
CA TYR A 580 31.91 0.05 -14.46
C TYR A 580 32.84 1.25 -14.57
N PRO A 581 33.12 1.74 -15.79
CA PRO A 581 33.90 2.97 -15.95
C PRO A 581 33.15 4.13 -15.30
N VAL A 582 33.82 4.81 -14.39
CA VAL A 582 33.31 6.01 -13.70
C VAL A 582 33.52 7.22 -14.61
#